data_1fc92a2cdb80b07e02eca24018f2fd77
#
_entry.id   1fc92a2cdb80b07e02eca24018f2fd77
#
_cell.length_a   1.000
_cell.length_b   1.000
_cell.length_c   1.000
_cell.angle_alpha   90.00
_cell.angle_beta   90.00
_cell.angle_gamma   90.00
#
_symmetry.space_group_name_H-M   'P 1'
#
loop_
_entity.id
_entity.type
_entity.pdbx_description
1 polymer ?
#
loop_
_entity_poly.entity_id
_entity_poly.type
_entity_poly.pdbx_seq_one_letter_code
_entity_poly.pdbx_strand_id
1 'polypeptide(L)'
;MYLEHFGLREFPFSITPDTEFFFSTGVSQEALNTLLIAARTGEGFIKITGEVGTGKSMLCRKLMASLSSDFKVAYIPNPYLDPDSLFMELAAELEIEFDADTIAKHQALRAIKERLLMLHNSGKRIVVCLDEAQAMPIETLEALRLLSNLETEKRKLLQVIIFGQPELEDKLNHPSIRQLKQRIAFEYCLAPMGRDEIDYYIQHRLSVAGHQGTRMFTRPALWLLKLRTHCVPRLVNIVAHKALLSSYGRGRKNVTFWDVNAAVNDTASLRDFGTKFRLAFLLVMLLGSVLLLLIDKGYFR
;
A
#
# COMPACT_ATOMS: atom_id res chain seq x y z
N MET A 1 4.29 28.96 9.15
CA MET A 1 3.08 28.33 8.60
C MET A 1 2.41 27.45 9.67
N TYR A 2 1.48 26.51 9.36
CA TYR A 2 0.74 25.78 10.39
C TYR A 2 1.63 24.88 11.29
N LEU A 3 2.83 24.52 10.88
CA LEU A 3 3.76 23.70 11.69
C LEU A 3 4.07 24.39 13.02
N GLU A 4 4.51 25.65 13.01
CA GLU A 4 4.81 26.43 14.21
C GLU A 4 3.56 26.59 15.10
N HIS A 5 2.39 26.82 14.47
CA HIS A 5 1.12 26.98 15.19
C HIS A 5 0.78 25.75 16.03
N PHE A 6 1.05 24.55 15.53
CA PHE A 6 0.78 23.28 16.21
C PHE A 6 2.01 22.70 16.94
N GLY A 7 3.15 23.39 16.93
CA GLY A 7 4.39 22.89 17.53
C GLY A 7 4.95 21.67 16.84
N LEU A 8 4.85 21.63 15.51
CA LEU A 8 5.33 20.53 14.66
C LEU A 8 6.65 20.91 14.00
N ARG A 9 7.56 19.94 13.84
CA ARG A 9 8.82 20.11 13.13
C ARG A 9 8.68 19.84 11.63
N GLU A 10 7.76 18.94 11.27
CA GLU A 10 7.51 18.50 9.91
C GLU A 10 6.03 18.12 9.68
N PHE A 11 5.68 17.80 8.43
CA PHE A 11 4.30 17.46 8.08
C PHE A 11 3.91 16.07 8.57
N PRO A 12 3.00 15.94 9.57
CA PRO A 12 2.66 14.65 10.15
C PRO A 12 1.89 13.73 9.19
N PHE A 13 1.18 14.27 8.21
CA PHE A 13 0.28 13.55 7.32
C PHE A 13 0.69 13.66 5.84
N SER A 14 2.00 13.56 5.58
CA SER A 14 2.50 13.41 4.21
C SER A 14 1.98 12.11 3.59
N ILE A 15 1.70 12.16 2.27
CA ILE A 15 1.31 10.99 1.47
C ILE A 15 2.53 10.25 0.90
N THR A 16 3.72 10.88 0.93
CA THR A 16 4.96 10.23 0.52
C THR A 16 5.33 9.15 1.53
N PRO A 17 5.66 7.93 1.08
CA PRO A 17 6.08 6.86 1.97
C PRO A 17 7.39 7.20 2.67
N ASP A 18 7.33 7.38 3.99
CA ASP A 18 8.46 7.64 4.86
C ASP A 18 8.45 6.62 6.01
N THR A 19 9.53 5.85 6.11
CA THR A 19 9.63 4.75 7.08
C THR A 19 9.73 5.19 8.53
N GLU A 20 10.09 6.45 8.80
CA GLU A 20 10.07 7.02 10.16
C GLU A 20 8.62 7.13 10.69
N PHE A 21 7.68 7.42 9.78
CA PHE A 21 6.26 7.46 10.08
C PHE A 21 5.55 6.10 10.00
N PHE A 22 6.30 5.01 9.88
CA PHE A 22 5.70 3.68 9.84
C PHE A 22 5.01 3.36 11.17
N PHE A 23 3.71 3.18 11.11
CA PHE A 23 2.92 2.73 12.24
C PHE A 23 2.62 1.24 12.12
N SER A 24 3.12 0.47 13.07
CA SER A 24 2.93 -0.97 13.08
C SER A 24 1.54 -1.30 13.61
N THR A 25 0.58 -1.49 12.70
CA THR A 25 -0.71 -2.10 13.04
C THR A 25 -0.55 -3.61 13.24
N GLY A 26 -1.50 -4.26 13.90
CA GLY A 26 -1.50 -5.73 14.03
C GLY A 26 -1.35 -6.41 12.66
N VAL A 27 -2.15 -5.95 11.68
CA VAL A 27 -2.15 -6.47 10.30
C VAL A 27 -0.80 -6.23 9.59
N SER A 28 -0.26 -5.02 9.66
CA SER A 28 1.01 -4.69 8.99
C SER A 28 2.21 -5.41 9.64
N GLN A 29 2.18 -5.61 10.96
CA GLN A 29 3.22 -6.35 11.67
C GLN A 29 3.20 -7.83 11.32
N GLU A 30 2.03 -8.43 11.25
CA GLU A 30 1.86 -9.83 10.83
C GLU A 30 2.35 -10.03 9.40
N ALA A 31 1.95 -9.12 8.48
CA ALA A 31 2.43 -9.14 7.09
C ALA A 31 3.96 -9.00 7.02
N LEU A 32 4.56 -8.06 7.77
CA LEU A 32 6.01 -7.88 7.80
C LEU A 32 6.73 -9.13 8.35
N ASN A 33 6.22 -9.71 9.43
CA ASN A 33 6.80 -10.93 10.01
C ASN A 33 6.73 -12.11 9.03
N THR A 34 5.60 -12.28 8.35
CA THR A 34 5.43 -13.31 7.31
C THR A 34 6.43 -13.11 6.17
N LEU A 35 6.60 -11.88 5.70
CA LEU A 35 7.57 -11.54 4.65
C LEU A 35 9.01 -11.82 5.10
N LEU A 36 9.38 -11.44 6.32
CA LEU A 36 10.73 -11.69 6.86
C LEU A 36 11.02 -13.20 7.05
N ILE A 37 10.03 -13.96 7.47
CA ILE A 37 10.15 -15.42 7.59
C ILE A 37 10.30 -16.01 6.19
N ALA A 38 9.42 -15.68 5.26
CA ALA A 38 9.46 -16.19 3.90
C ALA A 38 10.77 -15.84 3.19
N ALA A 39 11.28 -14.61 3.38
CA ALA A 39 12.60 -14.21 2.87
C ALA A 39 13.75 -15.05 3.45
N ARG A 40 13.64 -15.49 4.69
CA ARG A 40 14.64 -16.34 5.35
C ARG A 40 14.53 -17.81 4.98
N THR A 41 13.33 -18.32 4.73
CA THR A 41 13.11 -19.75 4.37
C THR A 41 13.48 -20.06 2.92
N GLY A 42 13.56 -19.04 2.05
CA GLY A 42 13.96 -19.24 0.66
C GLY A 42 12.78 -19.57 -0.27
N GLU A 43 11.57 -19.15 0.09
CA GLU A 43 10.37 -19.33 -0.74
C GLU A 43 10.46 -18.52 -2.04
N GLY A 44 10.02 -19.10 -3.16
CA GLY A 44 10.25 -18.52 -4.48
C GLY A 44 9.43 -17.25 -4.75
N PHE A 45 8.09 -17.32 -4.60
CA PHE A 45 7.17 -16.21 -4.85
C PHE A 45 6.30 -15.93 -3.65
N ILE A 46 6.15 -14.63 -3.36
CA ILE A 46 5.30 -14.12 -2.29
C ILE A 46 4.44 -13.01 -2.89
N LYS A 47 3.15 -13.03 -2.62
CA LYS A 47 2.18 -12.03 -3.10
C LYS A 47 1.58 -11.26 -1.93
N ILE A 48 1.65 -9.95 -2.01
CA ILE A 48 0.96 -9.03 -1.09
C ILE A 48 -0.04 -8.22 -1.89
N THR A 49 -1.31 -8.37 -1.61
CA THR A 49 -2.38 -7.57 -2.21
C THR A 49 -3.00 -6.62 -1.20
N GLY A 50 -3.73 -5.64 -1.66
CA GLY A 50 -4.50 -4.71 -0.83
C GLY A 50 -4.98 -3.52 -1.64
N GLU A 51 -6.01 -2.86 -1.17
CA GLU A 51 -6.59 -1.68 -1.80
C GLU A 51 -5.59 -0.52 -1.91
N VAL A 52 -5.93 0.45 -2.77
CA VAL A 52 -5.13 1.67 -2.91
C VAL A 52 -5.02 2.41 -1.58
N GLY A 53 -3.78 2.69 -1.15
CA GLY A 53 -3.55 3.47 0.06
C GLY A 53 -3.56 2.68 1.38
N THR A 54 -3.60 1.35 1.36
CA THR A 54 -3.50 0.49 2.56
C THR A 54 -2.08 0.42 3.14
N GLY A 55 -1.07 0.91 2.41
CA GLY A 55 0.31 0.96 2.89
C GLY A 55 1.24 -0.10 2.31
N LYS A 56 0.90 -0.74 1.18
CA LYS A 56 1.74 -1.75 0.51
C LYS A 56 3.17 -1.27 0.25
N SER A 57 3.34 -0.12 -0.40
CA SER A 57 4.67 0.46 -0.69
C SER A 57 5.43 0.81 0.58
N MET A 58 4.73 1.24 1.64
CA MET A 58 5.33 1.47 2.95
C MET A 58 5.82 0.15 3.58
N LEU A 59 5.01 -0.90 3.51
CA LEU A 59 5.38 -2.24 3.97
C LEU A 59 6.59 -2.78 3.18
N CYS A 60 6.62 -2.59 1.86
CA CYS A 60 7.75 -2.95 1.00
C CYS A 60 9.03 -2.25 1.46
N ARG A 61 9.01 -0.93 1.66
CA ARG A 61 10.16 -0.17 2.15
C ARG A 61 10.59 -0.60 3.55
N LYS A 62 9.63 -0.87 4.44
CA LYS A 62 9.93 -1.36 5.79
C LYS A 62 10.57 -2.74 5.77
N LEU A 63 10.09 -3.64 4.89
CA LEU A 63 10.73 -4.93 4.66
C LEU A 63 12.20 -4.74 4.23
N MET A 64 12.45 -3.94 3.18
CA MET A 64 13.81 -3.69 2.68
C MET A 64 14.73 -3.13 3.77
N ALA A 65 14.24 -2.20 4.59
CA ALA A 65 14.99 -1.63 5.71
C ALA A 65 15.21 -2.62 6.88
N SER A 66 14.41 -3.69 6.96
CA SER A 66 14.49 -4.70 8.03
C SER A 66 15.31 -5.93 7.65
N LEU A 67 15.68 -6.06 6.38
CA LEU A 67 16.55 -7.13 5.91
C LEU A 67 18.00 -6.86 6.31
N SER A 68 18.68 -7.88 6.81
CA SER A 68 20.09 -7.79 7.22
C SER A 68 21.03 -7.65 6.02
N SER A 69 22.28 -7.34 6.29
CA SER A 69 23.32 -7.23 5.26
C SER A 69 23.56 -8.50 4.44
N ASP A 70 23.02 -9.64 4.87
CA ASP A 70 23.08 -10.90 4.12
C ASP A 70 22.16 -10.95 2.92
N PHE A 71 21.28 -9.93 2.79
CA PHE A 71 20.39 -9.82 1.66
C PHE A 71 20.87 -8.77 0.66
N LYS A 72 20.81 -9.10 -0.63
CA LYS A 72 20.85 -8.13 -1.72
C LYS A 72 19.41 -7.92 -2.19
N VAL A 73 18.93 -6.70 -2.11
CA VAL A 73 17.56 -6.35 -2.51
C VAL A 73 17.62 -5.61 -3.86
N ALA A 74 16.79 -6.05 -4.79
CA ALA A 74 16.48 -5.34 -6.03
C ALA A 74 15.06 -4.79 -5.92
N TYR A 75 14.86 -3.49 -6.13
CA TYR A 75 13.57 -2.83 -5.98
C TYR A 75 13.11 -2.18 -7.28
N ILE A 76 12.00 -2.64 -7.81
CA ILE A 76 11.38 -2.12 -9.03
C ILE A 76 10.03 -1.46 -8.65
N PRO A 77 10.00 -0.12 -8.53
CA PRO A 77 8.83 0.61 -8.04
C PRO A 77 7.69 0.71 -9.04
N ASN A 78 7.98 0.63 -10.34
CA ASN A 78 6.98 0.70 -11.40
C ASN A 78 7.30 -0.34 -12.48
N PRO A 79 6.70 -1.52 -12.40
CA PRO A 79 6.99 -2.62 -13.30
C PRO A 79 6.11 -2.58 -14.59
N TYR A 80 5.62 -1.40 -15.00
CA TYR A 80 4.98 -1.23 -16.31
C TYR A 80 6.04 -1.26 -17.43
N LEU A 81 6.65 -2.42 -17.56
CA LEU A 81 7.78 -2.70 -18.43
C LEU A 81 7.43 -3.91 -19.30
N ASP A 82 7.94 -3.95 -20.52
CA ASP A 82 7.98 -5.19 -21.28
C ASP A 82 8.99 -6.18 -20.66
N PRO A 83 8.97 -7.46 -21.06
CA PRO A 83 9.84 -8.47 -20.46
C PRO A 83 11.33 -8.15 -20.52
N ASP A 84 11.79 -7.56 -21.64
CA ASP A 84 13.21 -7.26 -21.85
C ASP A 84 13.64 -6.08 -20.96
N SER A 85 12.83 -5.04 -20.90
CA SER A 85 13.04 -3.90 -20.00
C SER A 85 13.04 -4.31 -18.53
N LEU A 86 12.18 -5.26 -18.12
CA LEU A 86 12.20 -5.81 -16.77
C LEU A 86 13.53 -6.50 -16.43
N PHE A 87 14.09 -7.29 -17.36
CA PHE A 87 15.38 -7.94 -17.12
C PHE A 87 16.52 -6.93 -17.08
N MET A 88 16.48 -5.89 -17.88
CA MET A 88 17.47 -4.81 -17.85
C MET A 88 17.42 -4.03 -16.52
N GLU A 89 16.23 -3.69 -16.05
CA GLU A 89 16.05 -3.03 -14.75
C GLU A 89 16.54 -3.90 -13.60
N LEU A 90 16.20 -5.20 -13.61
CA LEU A 90 16.70 -6.15 -12.63
C LEU A 90 18.22 -6.28 -12.68
N ALA A 91 18.81 -6.27 -13.84
CA ALA A 91 20.26 -6.32 -14.00
C ALA A 91 20.94 -5.07 -13.46
N ALA A 92 20.37 -3.88 -13.68
CA ALA A 92 20.84 -2.62 -13.12
C ALA A 92 20.81 -2.66 -11.57
N GLU A 93 19.71 -3.12 -10.99
CA GLU A 93 19.55 -3.29 -9.53
C GLU A 93 20.54 -4.31 -8.93
N LEU A 94 20.95 -5.30 -9.72
CA LEU A 94 21.98 -6.27 -9.35
C LEU A 94 23.42 -5.78 -9.64
N GLU A 95 23.58 -4.55 -10.09
CA GLU A 95 24.87 -3.94 -10.43
C GLU A 95 25.62 -4.75 -11.52
N ILE A 96 24.89 -5.13 -12.57
CA ILE A 96 25.45 -5.76 -13.75
C ILE A 96 25.68 -4.66 -14.79
N GLU A 97 26.92 -4.43 -15.17
CA GLU A 97 27.26 -3.51 -16.24
C GLU A 97 27.04 -4.15 -17.59
N PHE A 98 26.27 -3.48 -18.43
CA PHE A 98 26.05 -3.88 -19.80
C PHE A 98 26.51 -2.78 -20.76
N ASP A 99 27.09 -3.17 -21.87
CA ASP A 99 27.21 -2.30 -23.04
C ASP A 99 25.80 -2.22 -23.70
N ALA A 100 25.15 -1.07 -23.55
CA ALA A 100 23.73 -0.86 -23.81
C ALA A 100 23.31 -1.15 -25.27
N ASP A 101 24.23 -1.14 -26.24
CA ASP A 101 23.94 -1.23 -27.66
C ASP A 101 23.95 -2.68 -28.24
N THR A 102 24.29 -3.69 -27.43
CA THR A 102 24.63 -5.02 -28.02
C THR A 102 23.90 -6.22 -27.39
N ILE A 103 22.96 -6.05 -26.45
CA ILE A 103 22.50 -7.21 -25.65
C ILE A 103 21.15 -7.77 -26.12
N ALA A 104 21.22 -8.98 -26.70
CA ALA A 104 20.05 -9.81 -26.92
C ALA A 104 19.49 -10.35 -25.58
N LYS A 105 18.16 -10.48 -25.45
CA LYS A 105 17.39 -10.98 -24.30
C LYS A 105 18.04 -12.18 -23.58
N HIS A 106 18.54 -13.15 -24.35
CA HIS A 106 19.19 -14.35 -23.81
C HIS A 106 20.49 -14.04 -23.03
N GLN A 107 21.19 -12.98 -23.41
CA GLN A 107 22.42 -12.57 -22.74
C GLN A 107 22.13 -11.91 -21.41
N ALA A 108 21.07 -11.08 -21.31
CA ALA A 108 20.64 -10.45 -20.06
C ALA A 108 20.27 -11.51 -19.01
N LEU A 109 19.44 -12.49 -19.36
CA LEU A 109 19.03 -13.54 -18.43
C LEU A 109 20.23 -14.42 -18.00
N ARG A 110 21.17 -14.68 -18.91
CA ARG A 110 22.40 -15.41 -18.59
C ARG A 110 23.28 -14.63 -17.62
N ALA A 111 23.49 -13.34 -17.86
CA ALA A 111 24.27 -12.48 -16.99
C ALA A 111 23.63 -12.35 -15.59
N ILE A 112 22.30 -12.22 -15.53
CA ILE A 112 21.55 -12.25 -14.25
C ILE A 112 21.84 -13.57 -13.53
N LYS A 113 21.74 -14.73 -14.20
CA LYS A 113 22.01 -16.04 -13.61
C LYS A 113 23.43 -16.14 -13.06
N GLU A 114 24.43 -15.70 -13.82
CA GLU A 114 25.83 -15.72 -13.40
C GLU A 114 26.04 -14.81 -12.17
N ARG A 115 25.47 -13.61 -12.17
CA ARG A 115 25.53 -12.68 -11.03
C ARG A 115 24.86 -13.24 -9.77
N LEU A 116 23.67 -13.85 -9.93
CA LEU A 116 22.97 -14.51 -8.82
C LEU A 116 23.79 -15.64 -8.21
N LEU A 117 24.49 -16.46 -9.03
CA LEU A 117 25.38 -17.49 -8.55
C LEU A 117 26.58 -16.91 -7.78
N MET A 118 27.19 -15.84 -8.28
CA MET A 118 28.28 -15.15 -7.59
C MET A 118 27.83 -14.63 -6.22
N LEU A 119 26.68 -13.96 -6.15
CA LEU A 119 26.11 -13.45 -4.91
C LEU A 119 25.77 -14.59 -3.94
N HIS A 120 25.19 -15.68 -4.44
CA HIS A 120 24.87 -16.85 -3.64
C HIS A 120 26.13 -17.49 -3.05
N ASN A 121 27.19 -17.63 -3.84
CA ASN A 121 28.48 -18.19 -3.40
C ASN A 121 29.16 -17.29 -2.36
N SER A 122 28.91 -15.97 -2.39
CA SER A 122 29.36 -15.05 -1.34
C SER A 122 28.47 -15.04 -0.09
N GLY A 123 27.49 -15.95 0.00
CA GLY A 123 26.58 -16.07 1.14
C GLY A 123 25.40 -15.07 1.11
N LYS A 124 25.20 -14.33 0.03
CA LYS A 124 24.08 -13.38 -0.11
C LYS A 124 22.81 -14.10 -0.54
N ARG A 125 21.69 -13.64 -0.03
CA ARG A 125 20.33 -14.00 -0.48
C ARG A 125 19.77 -12.85 -1.30
N ILE A 126 19.09 -13.16 -2.39
CA ILE A 126 18.58 -12.13 -3.30
C ILE A 126 17.07 -12.07 -3.20
N VAL A 127 16.55 -10.87 -2.94
CA VAL A 127 15.12 -10.57 -2.89
C VAL A 127 14.81 -9.50 -3.92
N VAL A 128 13.86 -9.79 -4.81
CA VAL A 128 13.33 -8.84 -5.78
C VAL A 128 11.96 -8.37 -5.30
N CYS A 129 11.81 -7.09 -5.06
CA CYS A 129 10.56 -6.45 -4.68
C CYS A 129 9.98 -5.71 -5.88
N LEU A 130 8.78 -6.11 -6.31
CA LEU A 130 8.03 -5.47 -7.40
C LEU A 130 6.82 -4.76 -6.76
N ASP A 131 6.80 -3.43 -6.82
CA ASP A 131 5.63 -2.65 -6.35
C ASP A 131 4.68 -2.37 -7.52
N GLU A 132 3.41 -2.12 -7.25
CA GLU A 132 2.36 -1.85 -8.25
C GLU A 132 2.26 -2.94 -9.36
N ALA A 133 2.43 -4.23 -8.99
CA ALA A 133 2.50 -5.34 -9.95
C ALA A 133 1.22 -5.53 -10.79
N GLN A 134 0.07 -4.97 -10.41
CA GLN A 134 -1.12 -4.95 -11.27
C GLN A 134 -0.90 -4.11 -12.55
N ALA A 135 0.11 -3.23 -12.58
CA ALA A 135 0.45 -2.47 -13.78
C ALA A 135 1.20 -3.31 -14.82
N MET A 136 1.81 -4.43 -14.44
CA MET A 136 2.59 -5.29 -15.33
C MET A 136 1.73 -5.84 -16.48
N PRO A 137 2.24 -5.84 -17.74
CA PRO A 137 1.68 -6.64 -18.82
C PRO A 137 1.67 -8.14 -18.48
N ILE A 138 0.76 -8.89 -19.11
CA ILE A 138 0.64 -10.34 -18.88
C ILE A 138 1.94 -11.06 -19.29
N GLU A 139 2.55 -10.64 -20.40
CA GLU A 139 3.80 -11.19 -20.92
C GLU A 139 4.96 -10.98 -19.93
N THR A 140 4.95 -9.85 -19.24
CA THR A 140 5.98 -9.53 -18.22
C THR A 140 5.77 -10.34 -16.94
N LEU A 141 4.52 -10.55 -16.52
CA LEU A 141 4.21 -11.49 -15.43
C LEU A 141 4.64 -12.92 -15.77
N GLU A 142 4.46 -13.36 -17.02
CA GLU A 142 4.97 -14.67 -17.45
C GLU A 142 6.50 -14.72 -17.42
N ALA A 143 7.17 -13.63 -17.82
CA ALA A 143 8.63 -13.56 -17.78
C ALA A 143 9.20 -13.73 -16.38
N LEU A 144 8.48 -13.31 -15.31
CA LEU A 144 8.88 -13.59 -13.93
C LEU A 144 9.00 -15.09 -13.64
N ARG A 145 8.23 -15.93 -14.32
CA ARG A 145 8.34 -17.38 -14.20
C ARG A 145 9.73 -17.87 -14.60
N LEU A 146 10.36 -17.24 -15.59
CA LEU A 146 11.74 -17.59 -16.01
C LEU A 146 12.74 -17.31 -14.89
N LEU A 147 12.56 -16.21 -14.14
CA LEU A 147 13.39 -15.88 -12.98
C LEU A 147 13.25 -16.93 -11.87
N SER A 148 12.05 -17.49 -11.69
CA SER A 148 11.80 -18.53 -10.68
C SER A 148 12.47 -19.87 -10.99
N ASN A 149 12.91 -20.09 -12.23
CA ASN A 149 13.67 -21.28 -12.62
C ASN A 149 15.18 -21.15 -12.31
N LEU A 150 15.59 -19.96 -11.83
CA LEU A 150 16.97 -19.74 -11.44
C LEU A 150 17.19 -20.35 -10.05
N GLU A 151 17.63 -21.60 -10.05
CA GLU A 151 17.87 -22.39 -8.84
C GLU A 151 19.14 -23.22 -8.97
N THR A 152 19.71 -23.59 -7.85
CA THR A 152 20.69 -24.65 -7.71
C THR A 152 19.95 -25.97 -7.44
N GLU A 153 20.64 -27.11 -7.41
CA GLU A 153 20.03 -28.40 -7.04
C GLU A 153 19.31 -28.40 -5.67
N LYS A 154 19.65 -27.47 -4.78
CA LYS A 154 19.16 -27.45 -3.40
C LYS A 154 18.43 -26.19 -2.98
N ARG A 155 18.56 -25.08 -3.72
CA ARG A 155 18.03 -23.77 -3.27
C ARG A 155 17.65 -22.88 -4.45
N LYS A 156 16.63 -22.03 -4.24
CA LYS A 156 16.30 -20.90 -5.11
C LYS A 156 17.40 -19.86 -5.03
N LEU A 157 17.82 -19.32 -6.17
CA LEU A 157 18.84 -18.26 -6.24
C LEU A 157 18.25 -16.88 -5.91
N LEU A 158 16.96 -16.69 -6.18
CA LEU A 158 16.28 -15.43 -5.87
C LEU A 158 14.84 -15.70 -5.38
N GLN A 159 14.34 -14.75 -4.64
CA GLN A 159 12.94 -14.68 -4.20
C GLN A 159 12.29 -13.46 -4.82
N VAL A 160 11.04 -13.59 -5.22
CA VAL A 160 10.27 -12.49 -5.80
C VAL A 160 9.09 -12.17 -4.88
N ILE A 161 9.00 -10.92 -4.45
CA ILE A 161 7.90 -10.42 -3.65
C ILE A 161 7.14 -9.40 -4.50
N ILE A 162 5.89 -9.71 -4.82
CA ILE A 162 5.03 -8.86 -5.63
C ILE A 162 4.01 -8.16 -4.72
N PHE A 163 3.98 -6.83 -4.80
CA PHE A 163 2.99 -5.98 -4.15
C PHE A 163 2.04 -5.45 -5.22
N GLY A 164 0.75 -5.65 -5.04
CA GLY A 164 -0.24 -5.23 -6.04
C GLY A 164 -1.61 -4.89 -5.46
N GLN A 165 -2.44 -4.31 -6.30
CA GLN A 165 -3.85 -4.07 -6.00
C GLN A 165 -4.66 -5.34 -6.27
N PRO A 166 -5.94 -5.43 -5.82
CA PRO A 166 -6.77 -6.61 -6.05
C PRO A 166 -6.89 -7.03 -7.52
N GLU A 167 -6.78 -6.08 -8.46
CA GLU A 167 -6.80 -6.32 -9.91
C GLU A 167 -5.65 -7.22 -10.38
N LEU A 168 -4.59 -7.35 -9.59
CA LEU A 168 -3.52 -8.32 -9.85
C LEU A 168 -4.05 -9.74 -9.85
N GLU A 169 -5.06 -10.05 -9.04
CA GLU A 169 -5.67 -11.38 -8.98
C GLU A 169 -6.35 -11.76 -10.29
N ASP A 170 -7.03 -10.81 -10.94
CA ASP A 170 -7.66 -11.03 -12.24
C ASP A 170 -6.62 -11.39 -13.29
N LYS A 171 -5.47 -10.70 -13.28
CA LYS A 171 -4.35 -11.02 -14.16
C LYS A 171 -3.75 -12.40 -13.86
N LEU A 172 -3.52 -12.72 -12.58
CA LEU A 172 -3.00 -14.02 -12.16
C LEU A 172 -3.94 -15.20 -12.47
N ASN A 173 -5.22 -14.94 -12.67
CA ASN A 173 -6.20 -15.94 -13.11
C ASN A 173 -6.19 -16.17 -14.63
N HIS A 174 -5.42 -15.37 -15.41
CA HIS A 174 -5.34 -15.57 -16.85
C HIS A 174 -4.67 -16.92 -17.18
N PRO A 175 -5.18 -17.68 -18.18
CA PRO A 175 -4.67 -19.01 -18.50
C PRO A 175 -3.18 -19.07 -18.79
N SER A 176 -2.61 -18.05 -19.45
CA SER A 176 -1.18 -18.00 -19.83
C SER A 176 -0.24 -17.97 -18.62
N ILE A 177 -0.66 -17.41 -17.48
CA ILE A 177 0.20 -17.26 -16.29
C ILE A 177 -0.17 -18.18 -15.14
N ARG A 178 -0.97 -19.20 -15.40
CA ARG A 178 -1.37 -20.22 -14.42
C ARG A 178 -0.16 -20.86 -13.70
N GLN A 179 0.94 -21.06 -14.44
CA GLN A 179 2.16 -21.64 -13.86
C GLN A 179 2.86 -20.69 -12.85
N LEU A 180 2.79 -19.37 -13.06
CA LEU A 180 3.29 -18.40 -12.09
C LEU A 180 2.44 -18.44 -10.82
N LYS A 181 1.11 -18.45 -10.96
CA LYS A 181 0.18 -18.52 -9.82
C LYS A 181 0.47 -19.75 -8.94
N GLN A 182 0.76 -20.91 -9.53
CA GLN A 182 1.09 -22.13 -8.79
C GLN A 182 2.41 -22.05 -8.01
N ARG A 183 3.27 -21.09 -8.30
CA ARG A 183 4.56 -20.87 -7.62
C ARG A 183 4.50 -19.90 -6.47
N ILE A 184 3.37 -19.23 -6.28
CA ILE A 184 3.15 -18.33 -5.15
C ILE A 184 2.98 -19.19 -3.91
N ALA A 185 3.98 -19.17 -3.01
CA ALA A 185 4.01 -19.96 -1.79
C ALA A 185 3.26 -19.26 -0.64
N PHE A 186 3.32 -17.93 -0.60
CA PHE A 186 2.66 -17.11 0.42
C PHE A 186 1.84 -16.00 -0.20
N GLU A 187 0.63 -15.86 0.31
CA GLU A 187 -0.28 -14.78 -0.06
C GLU A 187 -0.76 -14.06 1.19
N TYR A 188 -0.77 -12.75 1.14
CA TYR A 188 -1.28 -11.92 2.22
C TYR A 188 -2.10 -10.74 1.65
N CYS A 189 -3.28 -10.50 2.23
CA CYS A 189 -4.10 -9.36 1.86
C CYS A 189 -4.02 -8.29 2.94
N LEU A 190 -3.43 -7.13 2.60
CA LEU A 190 -3.27 -6.00 3.49
C LEU A 190 -4.58 -5.21 3.60
N ALA A 191 -5.31 -5.45 4.68
CA ALA A 191 -6.55 -4.75 4.98
C ALA A 191 -6.32 -3.31 5.45
N PRO A 192 -7.33 -2.42 5.38
CA PRO A 192 -7.32 -1.13 6.08
C PRO A 192 -7.08 -1.31 7.58
N MET A 193 -6.67 -0.24 8.25
CA MET A 193 -6.45 -0.23 9.70
C MET A 193 -7.74 -0.53 10.47
N GLY A 194 -7.60 -1.11 11.66
CA GLY A 194 -8.70 -1.26 12.60
C GLY A 194 -9.21 0.11 13.09
N ARG A 195 -10.52 0.21 13.35
CA ARG A 195 -11.09 1.47 13.86
C ARG A 195 -10.45 1.95 15.16
N ASP A 196 -10.04 1.04 16.02
CA ASP A 196 -9.40 1.36 17.30
C ASP A 196 -7.94 1.81 17.10
N GLU A 197 -7.28 1.41 16.03
CA GLU A 197 -5.90 1.77 15.72
C GLU A 197 -5.76 3.22 15.22
N ILE A 198 -6.81 3.82 14.65
CA ILE A 198 -6.75 5.18 14.05
C ILE A 198 -6.33 6.23 15.07
N ASP A 199 -6.80 6.15 16.32
CA ASP A 199 -6.45 7.11 17.35
C ASP A 199 -4.95 7.06 17.65
N TYR A 200 -4.40 5.85 17.76
CA TYR A 200 -2.97 5.62 17.97
C TYR A 200 -2.15 6.03 16.74
N TYR A 201 -2.64 5.73 15.54
CA TYR A 201 -2.02 6.13 14.28
C TYR A 201 -1.86 7.65 14.18
N ILE A 202 -2.93 8.41 14.43
CA ILE A 202 -2.91 9.88 14.42
C ILE A 202 -1.93 10.42 15.46
N GLN A 203 -1.95 9.88 16.68
CA GLN A 203 -1.04 10.30 17.75
C GLN A 203 0.42 9.96 17.41
N HIS A 204 0.68 8.78 16.90
CA HIS A 204 2.02 8.37 16.49
C HIS A 204 2.59 9.33 15.45
N ARG A 205 1.84 9.62 14.37
CA ARG A 205 2.29 10.54 13.32
C ARG A 205 2.54 11.96 13.83
N LEU A 206 1.69 12.45 14.71
CA LEU A 206 1.89 13.75 15.36
C LEU A 206 3.13 13.75 16.26
N SER A 207 3.35 12.68 17.03
CA SER A 207 4.51 12.53 17.90
C SER A 207 5.83 12.48 17.10
N VAL A 208 5.89 11.69 16.04
CA VAL A 208 7.05 11.66 15.12
C VAL A 208 7.32 13.04 14.54
N ALA A 209 6.27 13.76 14.15
CA ALA A 209 6.38 15.13 13.66
C ALA A 209 6.74 16.17 14.75
N GLY A 210 6.98 15.73 15.99
CA GLY A 210 7.46 16.58 17.10
C GLY A 210 6.39 17.14 18.01
N HIS A 211 5.11 16.76 17.85
CA HIS A 211 4.05 17.21 18.77
C HIS A 211 4.21 16.59 20.16
N GLN A 212 4.39 17.43 21.18
CA GLN A 212 4.52 17.01 22.60
C GLN A 212 3.29 17.37 23.43
N GLY A 213 2.23 17.86 22.78
CA GLY A 213 1.04 18.36 23.45
C GLY A 213 -0.02 17.30 23.74
N THR A 214 -1.15 17.77 24.26
CA THR A 214 -2.36 16.99 24.47
C THR A 214 -2.99 16.58 23.12
N ARG A 215 -4.03 15.75 23.17
CA ARG A 215 -4.75 15.24 21.98
C ARG A 215 -5.21 16.39 21.08
N MET A 216 -4.66 16.46 19.86
CA MET A 216 -4.95 17.51 18.89
C MET A 216 -6.32 17.32 18.21
N PHE A 217 -6.72 16.08 17.94
CA PHE A 217 -8.02 15.74 17.34
C PHE A 217 -9.04 15.43 18.42
N THR A 218 -10.18 16.11 18.42
CA THR A 218 -11.29 15.82 19.34
C THR A 218 -11.92 14.45 19.03
N ARG A 219 -12.58 13.83 20.02
CA ARG A 219 -13.26 12.52 19.83
C ARG A 219 -14.28 12.54 18.67
N PRO A 220 -15.15 13.57 18.52
CA PRO A 220 -16.05 13.66 17.37
C PRO A 220 -15.34 13.81 16.03
N ALA A 221 -14.18 14.50 16.00
CA ALA A 221 -13.35 14.61 14.80
C ALA A 221 -12.81 13.23 14.38
N LEU A 222 -12.25 12.47 15.31
CA LEU A 222 -11.76 11.12 15.07
C LEU A 222 -12.87 10.15 14.66
N TRP A 223 -14.05 10.25 15.27
CA TRP A 223 -15.21 9.44 14.88
C TRP A 223 -15.58 9.69 13.41
N LEU A 224 -15.69 10.96 12.99
CA LEU A 224 -16.02 11.31 11.60
C LEU A 224 -14.90 10.87 10.64
N LEU A 225 -13.63 11.05 11.02
CA LEU A 225 -12.47 10.62 10.24
C LEU A 225 -12.54 9.12 9.96
N LYS A 226 -12.72 8.28 10.99
CA LYS A 226 -12.88 6.82 10.88
C LYS A 226 -14.01 6.42 9.94
N LEU A 227 -15.16 7.09 10.10
CA LEU A 227 -16.36 6.80 9.30
C LEU A 227 -16.15 7.11 7.82
N ARG A 228 -15.55 8.27 7.51
CA ARG A 228 -15.49 8.78 6.14
C ARG A 228 -14.30 8.27 5.35
N THR A 229 -13.20 7.91 6.02
CA THR A 229 -11.98 7.38 5.36
C THR A 229 -11.96 5.86 5.28
N HIS A 230 -12.96 5.17 5.85
CA HIS A 230 -12.97 3.71 5.99
C HIS A 230 -11.66 3.16 6.58
N CYS A 231 -10.97 3.98 7.38
CA CYS A 231 -9.68 3.66 8.00
C CYS A 231 -8.54 3.33 7.01
N VAL A 232 -8.66 3.76 5.75
CA VAL A 232 -7.59 3.63 4.75
C VAL A 232 -6.50 4.66 5.05
N PRO A 233 -5.24 4.26 5.31
CA PRO A 233 -4.16 5.15 5.76
C PRO A 233 -3.97 6.40 4.90
N ARG A 234 -3.98 6.24 3.57
CA ARG A 234 -3.84 7.36 2.63
C ARG A 234 -4.97 8.38 2.75
N LEU A 235 -6.21 7.91 2.87
CA LEU A 235 -7.38 8.78 3.04
C LEU A 235 -7.36 9.47 4.41
N VAL A 236 -6.97 8.74 5.45
CA VAL A 236 -6.77 9.30 6.80
C VAL A 236 -5.77 10.44 6.76
N ASN A 237 -4.62 10.26 6.10
CA ASN A 237 -3.60 11.30 5.97
C ASN A 237 -4.11 12.51 5.21
N ILE A 238 -4.76 12.33 4.05
CA ILE A 238 -5.29 13.43 3.25
C ILE A 238 -6.28 14.26 4.06
N VAL A 239 -7.23 13.59 4.70
CA VAL A 239 -8.28 14.29 5.47
C VAL A 239 -7.70 14.93 6.73
N ALA A 240 -6.79 14.26 7.44
CA ALA A 240 -6.15 14.80 8.63
C ALA A 240 -5.29 16.04 8.30
N HIS A 241 -4.53 16.01 7.20
CA HIS A 241 -3.76 17.16 6.73
C HIS A 241 -4.66 18.38 6.43
N LYS A 242 -5.71 18.16 5.65
CA LYS A 242 -6.68 19.23 5.32
C LYS A 242 -7.44 19.74 6.54
N ALA A 243 -7.76 18.86 7.50
CA ALA A 243 -8.41 19.26 8.74
C ALA A 243 -7.50 20.11 9.63
N LEU A 244 -6.18 19.85 9.67
CA LEU A 244 -5.20 20.72 10.30
C LEU A 244 -5.17 22.10 9.64
N LEU A 245 -5.15 22.16 8.31
CA LEU A 245 -5.20 23.43 7.58
C LEU A 245 -6.49 24.21 7.87
N SER A 246 -7.64 23.53 7.93
CA SER A 246 -8.93 24.17 8.29
C SER A 246 -8.91 24.73 9.71
N SER A 247 -8.38 23.96 10.69
CA SER A 247 -8.25 24.39 12.08
C SER A 247 -7.29 25.59 12.21
N TYR A 248 -6.15 25.54 11.52
CA TYR A 248 -5.18 26.63 11.45
C TYR A 248 -5.82 27.94 10.89
N GLY A 249 -6.54 27.85 9.76
CA GLY A 249 -7.22 29.00 9.16
C GLY A 249 -8.27 29.64 10.06
N ARG A 250 -8.75 28.91 11.08
CA ARG A 250 -9.67 29.42 12.12
C ARG A 250 -8.97 29.82 13.42
N GLY A 251 -7.64 29.80 13.47
CA GLY A 251 -6.84 30.13 14.64
C GLY A 251 -6.98 29.15 15.83
N ARG A 252 -7.46 27.93 15.61
CA ARG A 252 -7.70 26.94 16.66
C ARG A 252 -6.50 26.00 16.80
N LYS A 253 -6.22 25.55 18.02
CA LYS A 253 -5.18 24.56 18.31
C LYS A 253 -5.68 23.11 18.25
N ASN A 254 -6.98 22.88 18.22
CA ASN A 254 -7.58 21.55 18.18
C ASN A 254 -8.42 21.38 16.93
N VAL A 255 -8.28 20.21 16.30
CA VAL A 255 -9.08 19.80 15.15
C VAL A 255 -10.44 19.30 15.66
N THR A 256 -11.51 19.93 15.18
CA THR A 256 -12.88 19.63 15.55
C THR A 256 -13.60 18.81 14.47
N PHE A 257 -14.82 18.35 14.79
CA PHE A 257 -15.72 17.71 13.82
C PHE A 257 -15.91 18.54 12.55
N TRP A 258 -16.07 19.86 12.68
CA TRP A 258 -16.31 20.76 11.55
C TRP A 258 -15.10 20.91 10.63
N ASP A 259 -13.90 20.81 11.18
CA ASP A 259 -12.65 20.86 10.39
C ASP A 259 -12.48 19.58 9.57
N VAL A 260 -12.77 18.40 10.17
CA VAL A 260 -12.77 17.13 9.43
C VAL A 260 -13.89 17.10 8.39
N ASN A 261 -15.09 17.60 8.72
CA ASN A 261 -16.19 17.66 7.75
C ASN A 261 -15.86 18.56 6.53
N ALA A 262 -15.23 19.70 6.77
CA ALA A 262 -14.74 20.57 5.72
C ALA A 262 -13.70 19.86 4.83
N ALA A 263 -12.72 19.18 5.46
CA ALA A 263 -11.69 18.41 4.77
C ALA A 263 -12.26 17.28 3.92
N VAL A 264 -13.24 16.54 4.43
CA VAL A 264 -13.94 15.47 3.71
C VAL A 264 -14.66 16.00 2.48
N ASN A 265 -15.40 17.12 2.63
CA ASN A 265 -16.13 17.74 1.52
C ASN A 265 -15.19 18.33 0.46
N ASP A 266 -13.97 18.69 0.83
CA ASP A 266 -12.93 19.17 -0.11
C ASP A 266 -12.14 18.02 -0.76
N THR A 267 -12.34 16.78 -0.35
CA THR A 267 -11.62 15.62 -0.89
C THR A 267 -12.46 14.91 -1.94
N ALA A 268 -12.05 15.02 -3.21
CA ALA A 268 -12.81 14.53 -4.36
C ALA A 268 -13.19 13.05 -4.24
N SER A 269 -12.25 12.19 -3.84
CA SER A 269 -12.48 10.75 -3.67
C SER A 269 -13.52 10.37 -2.58
N LEU A 270 -13.92 11.32 -1.72
CA LEU A 270 -14.91 11.12 -0.67
C LEU A 270 -16.25 11.80 -0.95
N ARG A 271 -16.34 12.65 -1.99
CA ARG A 271 -17.56 13.40 -2.36
C ARG A 271 -18.68 12.49 -2.87
N ASP A 272 -18.35 11.51 -3.68
CA ASP A 272 -19.35 10.64 -4.34
C ASP A 272 -20.13 9.77 -3.35
N PHE A 273 -19.55 9.45 -2.21
CA PHE A 273 -20.23 8.69 -1.17
C PHE A 273 -21.31 9.52 -0.43
N GLY A 274 -21.06 10.81 -0.25
CA GLY A 274 -22.01 11.73 0.41
C GLY A 274 -23.27 11.98 -0.41
N THR A 275 -23.16 12.07 -1.72
CA THR A 275 -24.29 12.27 -2.64
C THR A 275 -25.19 11.06 -2.72
N LYS A 276 -24.64 9.85 -2.84
CA LYS A 276 -25.40 8.59 -2.85
C LYS A 276 -26.15 8.36 -1.54
N PHE A 277 -25.53 8.65 -0.41
CA PHE A 277 -26.18 8.51 0.90
C PHE A 277 -27.29 9.55 1.12
N ARG A 278 -27.09 10.80 0.69
CA ARG A 278 -28.13 11.85 0.73
C ARG A 278 -29.33 11.48 -0.15
N LEU A 279 -29.08 10.97 -1.35
CA LEU A 279 -30.13 10.52 -2.26
C LEU A 279 -30.93 9.35 -1.66
N ALA A 280 -30.24 8.34 -1.10
CA ALA A 280 -30.87 7.21 -0.43
C ALA A 280 -31.69 7.64 0.79
N PHE A 281 -31.17 8.57 1.61
CA PHE A 281 -31.88 9.10 2.77
C PHE A 281 -33.13 9.89 2.36
N LEU A 282 -33.04 10.77 1.33
CA LEU A 282 -34.17 11.49 0.79
C LEU A 282 -35.26 10.53 0.23
N LEU A 283 -34.84 9.44 -0.41
CA LEU A 283 -35.74 8.43 -0.96
C LEU A 283 -36.48 7.68 0.16
N VAL A 284 -35.77 7.34 1.24
CA VAL A 284 -36.38 6.72 2.44
C VAL A 284 -37.36 7.66 3.13
N MET A 285 -37.03 8.93 3.27
CA MET A 285 -37.89 9.94 3.85
C MET A 285 -39.14 10.19 2.97
N LEU A 286 -38.95 10.19 1.64
CA LEU A 286 -40.06 10.33 0.68
C LEU A 286 -41.01 9.11 0.76
N LEU A 287 -40.44 7.90 0.78
CA LEU A 287 -41.24 6.67 0.92
C LEU A 287 -41.97 6.63 2.26
N GLY A 288 -41.35 7.04 3.35
CA GLY A 288 -41.97 7.15 4.66
C GLY A 288 -43.11 8.17 4.72
N SER A 289 -42.96 9.31 4.05
CA SER A 289 -44.02 10.31 3.98
C SER A 289 -45.23 9.86 3.12
N VAL A 290 -44.93 9.15 2.00
CA VAL A 290 -46.01 8.53 1.17
C VAL A 290 -46.75 7.45 1.93
N LEU A 291 -46.02 6.60 2.68
CA LEU A 291 -46.63 5.54 3.49
C LEU A 291 -47.56 6.13 4.58
N LEU A 292 -47.13 7.20 5.26
CA LEU A 292 -47.94 7.92 6.25
C LEU A 292 -49.20 8.51 5.64
N LEU A 293 -49.12 9.10 4.45
CA LEU A 293 -50.28 9.63 3.71
C LEU A 293 -51.25 8.54 3.27
N LEU A 294 -50.76 7.34 2.92
CA LEU A 294 -51.61 6.20 2.56
C LEU A 294 -52.31 5.60 3.78
N ILE A 295 -51.69 5.61 4.95
CA ILE A 295 -52.29 5.20 6.21
C ILE A 295 -53.38 6.18 6.64
N ASP A 296 -53.12 7.49 6.54
CA ASP A 296 -54.04 8.57 6.91
C ASP A 296 -55.30 8.57 5.99
N LYS A 297 -55.12 8.23 4.72
CA LYS A 297 -56.24 8.08 3.76
C LYS A 297 -56.98 6.73 3.83
N GLY A 298 -56.62 5.85 4.78
CA GLY A 298 -57.35 4.61 5.05
C GLY A 298 -57.18 3.50 4.00
N TYR A 299 -56.15 3.56 3.16
CA TYR A 299 -55.88 2.52 2.15
C TYR A 299 -55.38 1.19 2.74
N PHE A 300 -55.10 1.15 4.05
CA PHE A 300 -54.73 -0.06 4.80
C PHE A 300 -55.73 -0.32 5.92
N ARG A 301 -57.02 -0.43 5.54
CA ARG A 301 -58.07 -0.99 6.42
C ARG A 301 -58.50 -2.31 5.88
#